data_e9a2061a39c9c60e59eeb27210abe86d
#
_entry.id   e9a2061a39c9c60e59eeb27210abe86d
#
_cell.length_a   1.000
_cell.length_b   1.000
_cell.length_c   1.000
_cell.angle_alpha   90.00
_cell.angle_beta   90.00
_cell.angle_gamma   90.00
#
_symmetry.space_group_name_H-M   'P 1'
#
loop_
_entity.id
_entity.type
_entity.pdbx_description
1 polymer ?
#
loop_
_entity_poly.entity_id
_entity_poly.type
_entity_poly.pdbx_seq_one_letter_code
_entity_poly.pdbx_strand_id
1 'polypeptide(L)'
;MNWYELKNINTIDSPALLVYKERVQQNIDRAIAMIKDVQLLRPHVKTNKTAEVCALMMAAGITKFKCATIAEAEMLAMLSTKDVLLAYQPIGPKANRLLALVQQYPQTTFSCVTDNIDTATALSNLFSAANNTIAVYIDLNTGMNRSGIKPVNAFALAKQLINLPGINFKGLHAYDGHLRDTDLAVRQQKSNTAFDEVLTLATQIESLTNKQLTIVAGGSPSFPTHINRNVECSPGTFVYWDWGYKHQLPDEPFDYAALVATRVISIIDEQTITTDLGHKSVAAENPLPRVHFLNAPDVTPYAQSEEHLVLKVTDSSAFKVGDVLYGVPVHICPTVALYEKAFIVENNEAVTKWAVIARDRKINV
;
A
#
# COMPACT_ATOMS: atom_id res chain seq x y z
N MET A 1 -19.25 -22.38 -11.28
CA MET A 1 -18.92 -21.56 -10.09
C MET A 1 -18.00 -20.46 -10.56
N ASN A 2 -18.34 -19.23 -10.25
CA ASN A 2 -17.51 -18.09 -10.59
C ASN A 2 -16.22 -18.09 -9.73
N TRP A 3 -15.17 -17.40 -10.18
CA TRP A 3 -13.87 -17.37 -9.49
C TRP A 3 -13.95 -16.82 -8.05
N TYR A 4 -14.96 -15.99 -7.76
CA TYR A 4 -15.14 -15.33 -6.46
C TYR A 4 -16.05 -16.11 -5.49
N GLU A 5 -16.80 -17.10 -5.97
CA GLU A 5 -17.73 -17.87 -5.15
C GLU A 5 -16.98 -18.90 -4.29
N LEU A 6 -17.44 -19.11 -3.05
CA LEU A 6 -16.86 -20.07 -2.14
C LEU A 6 -17.80 -21.25 -1.89
N LYS A 7 -17.28 -22.47 -1.97
CA LYS A 7 -17.99 -23.73 -1.67
C LYS A 7 -18.44 -23.78 -0.20
N ASN A 8 -17.62 -23.24 0.70
CA ASN A 8 -17.85 -23.27 2.17
C ASN A 8 -18.26 -21.90 2.74
N ILE A 9 -18.87 -21.03 1.94
CA ILE A 9 -19.26 -19.67 2.39
C ILE A 9 -20.16 -19.69 3.62
N ASN A 10 -20.96 -20.74 3.80
CA ASN A 10 -21.86 -20.90 4.95
C ASN A 10 -21.14 -21.10 6.29
N THR A 11 -19.83 -21.39 6.28
CA THR A 11 -19.00 -21.50 7.48
C THR A 11 -18.28 -20.21 7.84
N ILE A 12 -18.46 -19.16 7.02
CA ILE A 12 -17.80 -17.87 7.19
C ILE A 12 -18.83 -16.86 7.69
N ASP A 13 -18.53 -16.26 8.82
CA ASP A 13 -19.32 -15.13 9.33
C ASP A 13 -19.05 -13.87 8.51
N SER A 14 -20.06 -13.00 8.38
CA SER A 14 -20.00 -11.75 7.64
C SER A 14 -20.17 -10.53 8.56
N PRO A 15 -19.63 -9.37 8.19
CA PRO A 15 -18.79 -9.10 7.01
C PRO A 15 -17.40 -9.75 7.12
N ALA A 16 -16.87 -10.25 6.00
CA ALA A 16 -15.58 -10.93 5.97
C ALA A 16 -14.68 -10.42 4.84
N LEU A 17 -13.39 -10.26 5.12
CA LEU A 17 -12.37 -10.02 4.11
C LEU A 17 -11.93 -11.36 3.52
N LEU A 18 -12.07 -11.52 2.22
CA LEU A 18 -11.65 -12.69 1.43
C LEU A 18 -10.42 -12.33 0.61
N VAL A 19 -9.38 -13.13 0.66
CA VAL A 19 -8.15 -12.96 -0.14
C VAL A 19 -7.94 -14.20 -1.00
N TYR A 20 -7.92 -14.04 -2.31
CA TYR A 20 -7.77 -15.11 -3.31
C TYR A 20 -6.29 -15.26 -3.64
N LYS A 21 -5.65 -16.25 -3.02
CA LYS A 21 -4.19 -16.43 -3.02
C LYS A 21 -3.61 -16.58 -4.42
N GLU A 22 -4.25 -17.35 -5.30
CA GLU A 22 -3.78 -17.52 -6.67
C GLU A 22 -3.79 -16.20 -7.45
N ARG A 23 -4.79 -15.33 -7.22
CA ARG A 23 -4.88 -14.03 -7.87
C ARG A 23 -3.88 -13.04 -7.29
N VAL A 24 -3.57 -13.13 -5.99
CA VAL A 24 -2.46 -12.40 -5.37
C VAL A 24 -1.15 -12.76 -6.06
N GLN A 25 -0.87 -14.06 -6.24
CA GLN A 25 0.33 -14.53 -6.93
C GLN A 25 0.38 -14.05 -8.37
N GLN A 26 -0.71 -14.14 -9.12
CA GLN A 26 -0.79 -13.62 -10.50
C GLN A 26 -0.49 -12.13 -10.57
N ASN A 27 -0.98 -11.33 -9.64
CA ASN A 27 -0.70 -9.91 -9.58
C ASN A 27 0.78 -9.62 -9.24
N ILE A 28 1.39 -10.42 -8.37
CA ILE A 28 2.84 -10.34 -8.08
C ILE A 28 3.64 -10.65 -9.36
N ASP A 29 3.31 -11.72 -10.06
CA ASP A 29 3.99 -12.13 -11.29
C ASP A 29 3.87 -11.05 -12.38
N ARG A 30 2.68 -10.44 -12.52
CA ARG A 30 2.46 -9.33 -13.47
C ARG A 30 3.30 -8.10 -13.11
N ALA A 31 3.37 -7.73 -11.83
CA ALA A 31 4.19 -6.59 -11.40
C ALA A 31 5.68 -6.82 -11.71
N ILE A 32 6.17 -8.06 -11.52
CA ILE A 32 7.54 -8.44 -11.86
C ILE A 32 7.74 -8.43 -13.37
N ALA A 33 6.78 -8.92 -14.16
CA ALA A 33 6.86 -8.90 -15.61
C ALA A 33 6.85 -7.48 -16.23
N MET A 34 6.28 -6.51 -15.54
CA MET A 34 6.27 -5.11 -15.98
C MET A 34 7.63 -4.42 -15.80
N ILE A 35 8.46 -4.85 -14.86
CA ILE A 35 9.74 -4.20 -14.54
C ILE A 35 10.91 -5.00 -15.13
N LYS A 36 11.96 -4.31 -15.57
CA LYS A 36 13.12 -4.97 -16.20
C LYS A 36 13.96 -5.80 -15.23
N ASP A 37 14.02 -5.35 -13.98
CA ASP A 37 14.80 -5.97 -12.91
C ASP A 37 13.97 -5.99 -11.63
N VAL A 38 13.70 -7.16 -11.09
CA VAL A 38 12.96 -7.35 -9.84
C VAL A 38 13.62 -6.59 -8.65
N GLN A 39 14.93 -6.35 -8.72
CA GLN A 39 15.65 -5.57 -7.71
C GLN A 39 15.28 -4.08 -7.72
N LEU A 40 14.60 -3.59 -8.76
CA LEU A 40 14.02 -2.25 -8.82
C LEU A 40 12.57 -2.21 -8.31
N LEU A 41 12.02 -3.32 -7.83
CA LEU A 41 10.70 -3.37 -7.23
C LEU A 41 10.80 -3.30 -5.70
N ARG A 42 10.21 -2.26 -5.11
CA ARG A 42 10.13 -2.00 -3.66
C ARG A 42 8.66 -1.83 -3.25
N PRO A 43 7.85 -2.89 -3.22
CA PRO A 43 6.41 -2.79 -2.97
C PRO A 43 6.08 -2.13 -1.63
N HIS A 44 4.99 -1.36 -1.61
CA HIS A 44 4.49 -0.75 -0.38
C HIS A 44 3.49 -1.66 0.33
N VAL A 45 3.83 -2.15 1.52
CA VAL A 45 3.02 -3.14 2.25
C VAL A 45 1.81 -2.56 3.01
N LYS A 46 1.60 -1.23 2.97
CA LYS A 46 0.47 -0.58 3.66
C LYS A 46 -0.91 -1.07 3.20
N THR A 47 -1.00 -1.67 2.00
CA THR A 47 -2.25 -2.21 1.47
C THR A 47 -2.61 -3.53 2.12
N ASN A 48 -1.67 -4.46 2.16
CA ASN A 48 -1.93 -5.81 2.65
C ASN A 48 -1.76 -5.96 4.18
N LYS A 49 -0.75 -5.31 4.79
CA LYS A 49 -0.44 -5.36 6.23
C LYS A 49 -0.34 -6.79 6.80
N THR A 50 -0.02 -7.78 5.95
CA THR A 50 -0.07 -9.22 6.19
C THR A 50 1.28 -9.85 5.87
N ALA A 51 1.83 -10.59 6.82
CA ALA A 51 3.15 -11.19 6.70
C ALA A 51 3.21 -12.21 5.55
N GLU A 52 2.20 -13.04 5.41
CA GLU A 52 2.15 -14.09 4.40
C GLU A 52 2.12 -13.54 2.96
N VAL A 53 1.46 -12.41 2.72
CA VAL A 53 1.50 -11.74 1.41
C VAL A 53 2.91 -11.21 1.12
N CYS A 54 3.59 -10.69 2.14
CA CYS A 54 4.98 -10.27 2.00
C CYS A 54 5.90 -11.48 1.71
N ALA A 55 5.64 -12.62 2.34
CA ALA A 55 6.38 -13.86 2.08
C ALA A 55 6.18 -14.37 0.63
N LEU A 56 4.97 -14.25 0.05
CA LEU A 56 4.73 -14.55 -1.37
C LEU A 56 5.57 -13.65 -2.28
N MET A 57 5.63 -12.34 -2.00
CA MET A 57 6.48 -11.40 -2.75
C MET A 57 7.97 -11.74 -2.61
N MET A 58 8.43 -12.11 -1.41
CA MET A 58 9.82 -12.54 -1.16
C MET A 58 10.15 -13.84 -1.92
N ALA A 59 9.24 -14.82 -1.93
CA ALA A 59 9.40 -16.06 -2.69
C ALA A 59 9.49 -15.81 -4.20
N ALA A 60 8.87 -14.75 -4.70
CA ALA A 60 8.97 -14.29 -6.08
C ALA A 60 10.24 -13.46 -6.40
N GLY A 61 11.18 -13.34 -5.45
CA GLY A 61 12.47 -12.67 -5.64
C GLY A 61 12.52 -11.18 -5.22
N ILE A 62 11.45 -10.62 -4.66
CA ILE A 62 11.44 -9.25 -4.17
C ILE A 62 12.17 -9.19 -2.82
N THR A 63 13.19 -8.34 -2.72
CA THR A 63 14.06 -8.26 -1.53
C THR A 63 13.96 -6.94 -0.77
N LYS A 64 13.31 -5.94 -1.37
CA LYS A 64 13.18 -4.58 -0.84
C LYS A 64 11.71 -4.25 -0.66
N PHE A 65 11.37 -3.58 0.44
CA PHE A 65 9.98 -3.19 0.72
C PHE A 65 9.88 -1.75 1.23
N LYS A 66 8.71 -1.16 1.02
CA LYS A 66 8.34 0.14 1.58
C LYS A 66 7.18 -0.04 2.56
N CYS A 67 7.21 0.71 3.65
CA CYS A 67 6.17 0.70 4.67
C CYS A 67 5.81 2.12 5.13
N ALA A 68 4.69 2.28 5.81
CA ALA A 68 4.21 3.57 6.31
C ALA A 68 4.19 3.65 7.85
N THR A 69 4.37 2.54 8.55
CA THR A 69 4.31 2.49 10.02
C THR A 69 5.45 1.64 10.59
N ILE A 70 5.78 1.87 11.88
CA ILE A 70 6.75 1.04 12.59
C ILE A 70 6.28 -0.42 12.66
N ALA A 71 4.98 -0.66 12.88
CA ALA A 71 4.43 -2.02 12.89
C ALA A 71 4.59 -2.74 11.54
N GLU A 72 4.38 -2.05 10.41
CA GLU A 72 4.67 -2.62 9.08
C GLU A 72 6.18 -2.92 8.91
N ALA A 73 7.06 -2.04 9.39
CA ALA A 73 8.51 -2.27 9.36
C ALA A 73 8.90 -3.48 10.22
N GLU A 74 8.31 -3.61 11.40
CA GLU A 74 8.53 -4.75 12.30
C GLU A 74 8.04 -6.07 11.69
N MET A 75 6.83 -6.08 11.12
CA MET A 75 6.29 -7.25 10.39
C MET A 75 7.26 -7.73 9.30
N LEU A 76 7.82 -6.81 8.52
CA LEU A 76 8.80 -7.14 7.49
C LEU A 76 10.10 -7.69 8.09
N ALA A 77 10.58 -7.11 9.18
CA ALA A 77 11.79 -7.58 9.87
C ALA A 77 11.64 -8.97 10.48
N MET A 78 10.45 -9.30 11.02
CA MET A 78 10.11 -10.65 11.50
C MET A 78 10.20 -11.71 10.40
N LEU A 79 10.03 -11.32 9.13
CA LEU A 79 10.25 -12.17 7.96
C LEU A 79 11.70 -12.19 7.48
N SER A 80 12.64 -11.53 8.20
CA SER A 80 14.04 -11.40 7.80
C SER A 80 14.22 -10.71 6.44
N THR A 81 13.36 -9.75 6.12
CA THR A 81 13.46 -8.94 4.89
C THR A 81 14.77 -8.15 4.91
N LYS A 82 15.48 -8.10 3.76
CA LYS A 82 16.82 -7.49 3.70
C LYS A 82 16.81 -5.97 3.78
N ASP A 83 15.83 -5.31 3.16
CA ASP A 83 15.80 -3.83 3.02
C ASP A 83 14.37 -3.30 3.19
N VAL A 84 14.19 -2.43 4.18
CA VAL A 84 12.90 -1.85 4.57
C VAL A 84 13.00 -0.33 4.64
N LEU A 85 12.26 0.36 3.75
CA LEU A 85 12.12 1.81 3.77
C LEU A 85 10.84 2.22 4.50
N LEU A 86 10.96 2.84 5.66
CA LEU A 86 9.88 3.55 6.32
C LEU A 86 9.66 4.89 5.60
N ALA A 87 8.69 4.93 4.69
CA ALA A 87 8.33 6.14 3.94
C ALA A 87 7.46 7.09 4.79
N TYR A 88 7.94 7.35 5.97
CA TYR A 88 7.35 8.24 6.97
C TYR A 88 8.47 8.83 7.82
N GLN A 89 8.45 10.14 8.06
CA GLN A 89 9.46 10.79 8.88
C GLN A 89 9.25 10.41 10.36
N PRO A 90 10.21 9.70 10.99
CA PRO A 90 10.07 9.27 12.39
C PRO A 90 10.40 10.42 13.33
N ILE A 91 9.39 10.95 14.03
CA ILE A 91 9.54 12.02 14.99
C ILE A 91 9.11 11.57 16.40
N GLY A 92 9.72 12.18 17.43
CA GLY A 92 9.40 11.89 18.83
C GLY A 92 9.51 10.38 19.14
N PRO A 93 8.51 9.78 19.78
CA PRO A 93 8.55 8.35 20.17
C PRO A 93 8.80 7.38 19.01
N LYS A 94 8.44 7.75 17.77
CA LYS A 94 8.68 6.88 16.60
C LYS A 94 10.17 6.76 16.25
N ALA A 95 10.98 7.80 16.53
CA ALA A 95 12.43 7.73 16.33
C ALA A 95 13.06 6.69 17.26
N ASN A 96 12.67 6.66 18.53
CA ASN A 96 13.13 5.66 19.51
C ASN A 96 12.69 4.24 19.09
N ARG A 97 11.47 4.07 18.62
CA ARG A 97 10.97 2.78 18.12
C ARG A 97 11.74 2.33 16.88
N LEU A 98 12.09 3.24 15.97
CA LEU A 98 12.93 2.90 14.82
C LEU A 98 14.34 2.46 15.25
N LEU A 99 14.95 3.13 16.23
CA LEU A 99 16.21 2.69 16.80
C LEU A 99 16.10 1.29 17.43
N ALA A 100 15.04 1.04 18.19
CA ALA A 100 14.78 -0.27 18.77
C ALA A 100 14.63 -1.37 17.70
N LEU A 101 13.97 -1.09 16.57
CA LEU A 101 13.91 -2.02 15.43
C LEU A 101 15.28 -2.34 14.85
N VAL A 102 16.11 -1.32 14.64
CA VAL A 102 17.49 -1.49 14.12
C VAL A 102 18.32 -2.37 15.05
N GLN A 103 18.18 -2.20 16.36
CA GLN A 103 18.88 -2.99 17.36
C GLN A 103 18.34 -4.43 17.46
N GLN A 104 17.03 -4.61 17.38
CA GLN A 104 16.38 -5.91 17.56
C GLN A 104 16.51 -6.80 16.32
N TYR A 105 16.57 -6.21 15.12
CA TYR A 105 16.59 -6.93 13.85
C TYR A 105 17.82 -6.55 13.00
N PRO A 106 19.04 -6.89 13.45
CA PRO A 106 20.29 -6.46 12.80
C PRO A 106 20.52 -7.04 11.39
N GLN A 107 19.75 -8.09 11.01
CA GLN A 107 19.76 -8.69 9.68
C GLN A 107 18.99 -7.87 8.65
N THR A 108 18.16 -6.90 9.08
CA THR A 108 17.36 -6.04 8.22
C THR A 108 17.98 -4.65 8.15
N THR A 109 18.24 -4.17 6.95
CA THR A 109 18.64 -2.78 6.73
C THR A 109 17.40 -1.90 6.73
N PHE A 110 17.27 -1.05 7.75
CA PHE A 110 16.23 -0.06 7.83
C PHE A 110 16.67 1.27 7.26
N SER A 111 15.73 1.95 6.63
CA SER A 111 15.87 3.34 6.20
C SER A 111 14.59 4.12 6.48
N CYS A 112 14.68 5.44 6.52
CA CYS A 112 13.53 6.31 6.65
C CYS A 112 13.65 7.55 5.74
N VAL A 113 12.61 8.37 5.72
CA VAL A 113 12.63 9.63 4.99
C VAL A 113 12.75 10.82 5.94
N THR A 114 13.30 11.94 5.44
CA THR A 114 13.28 13.25 6.09
C THR A 114 13.11 14.35 5.06
N ASP A 115 12.56 15.51 5.46
CA ASP A 115 12.38 16.68 4.62
C ASP A 115 12.92 17.97 5.26
N ASN A 116 13.54 17.87 6.46
CA ASN A 116 14.11 19.00 7.15
C ASN A 116 15.30 18.63 8.03
N ILE A 117 16.13 19.64 8.32
CA ILE A 117 17.40 19.43 9.03
C ILE A 117 17.20 19.17 10.52
N ASP A 118 16.20 19.79 11.16
CA ASP A 118 16.01 19.65 12.61
C ASP A 118 15.64 18.22 12.98
N THR A 119 14.71 17.61 12.23
CA THR A 119 14.37 16.19 12.39
C THR A 119 15.56 15.29 12.11
N ALA A 120 16.32 15.56 11.04
CA ALA A 120 17.51 14.79 10.70
C ALA A 120 18.58 14.88 11.77
N THR A 121 18.80 16.07 12.34
CA THR A 121 19.75 16.28 13.44
C THR A 121 19.33 15.54 14.69
N ALA A 122 18.07 15.60 15.07
CA ALA A 122 17.54 14.85 16.20
C ALA A 122 17.72 13.34 16.02
N LEU A 123 17.44 12.84 14.83
CA LEU A 123 17.61 11.43 14.46
C LEU A 123 19.10 11.03 14.49
N SER A 124 19.98 11.87 13.92
CA SER A 124 21.43 11.67 13.96
C SER A 124 21.96 11.56 15.39
N ASN A 125 21.58 12.49 16.26
CA ASN A 125 22.00 12.48 17.66
C ASN A 125 21.54 11.22 18.39
N LEU A 126 20.29 10.80 18.17
CA LEU A 126 19.73 9.59 18.77
C LEU A 126 20.51 8.33 18.34
N PHE A 127 20.75 8.18 17.03
CA PHE A 127 21.45 7.01 16.50
C PHE A 127 22.94 7.00 16.88
N SER A 128 23.63 8.14 16.80
CA SER A 128 25.03 8.26 17.21
C SER A 128 25.23 7.95 18.68
N ALA A 129 24.35 8.43 19.57
CA ALA A 129 24.39 8.13 21.00
C ALA A 129 24.26 6.62 21.30
N ALA A 130 23.62 5.88 20.40
CA ALA A 130 23.48 4.42 20.48
C ALA A 130 24.58 3.67 19.70
N ASN A 131 25.61 4.35 19.19
CA ASN A 131 26.67 3.80 18.33
C ASN A 131 26.09 3.12 17.06
N ASN A 132 25.01 3.67 16.52
CA ASN A 132 24.33 3.22 15.32
C ASN A 132 24.25 4.33 14.27
N THR A 133 23.91 3.95 13.04
CA THR A 133 23.54 4.87 11.97
C THR A 133 22.22 4.44 11.35
N ILE A 134 21.50 5.39 10.75
CA ILE A 134 20.28 5.11 10.00
C ILE A 134 20.42 5.59 8.56
N ALA A 135 20.01 4.76 7.60
CA ALA A 135 19.92 5.14 6.20
C ALA A 135 18.75 6.13 6.01
N VAL A 136 18.99 7.22 5.27
CA VAL A 136 17.98 8.28 5.09
C VAL A 136 17.88 8.66 3.62
N TYR A 137 16.63 8.85 3.18
CA TYR A 137 16.27 9.46 1.90
C TYR A 137 15.63 10.83 2.14
N ILE A 138 15.91 11.79 1.28
CA ILE A 138 15.16 13.06 1.29
C ILE A 138 13.78 12.81 0.67
N ASP A 139 12.71 13.11 1.43
CA ASP A 139 11.34 13.10 0.92
C ASP A 139 11.11 14.35 0.06
N LEU A 140 10.78 14.15 -1.21
CA LEU A 140 10.55 15.23 -2.16
C LEU A 140 9.06 15.46 -2.39
N ASN A 141 8.66 16.71 -2.33
CA ASN A 141 7.35 17.14 -2.81
C ASN A 141 7.40 17.40 -4.32
N THR A 142 6.99 16.42 -5.09
CA THR A 142 6.93 16.47 -6.57
C THR A 142 5.56 16.95 -7.10
N GLY A 143 4.74 17.56 -6.25
CA GLY A 143 3.43 18.11 -6.64
C GLY A 143 2.24 17.61 -5.82
N MET A 144 2.42 16.59 -4.97
CA MET A 144 1.34 16.06 -4.13
C MET A 144 0.93 17.02 -2.99
N ASN A 145 1.82 17.89 -2.55
CA ASN A 145 1.60 18.87 -1.50
C ASN A 145 1.08 18.29 -0.16
N ARG A 146 1.60 17.10 0.20
CA ARG A 146 1.26 16.40 1.44
C ARG A 146 2.40 16.40 2.45
N SER A 147 3.61 16.07 2.00
CA SER A 147 4.87 16.06 2.76
C SER A 147 6.02 16.26 1.78
N GLY A 148 7.22 16.42 2.31
CA GLY A 148 8.43 16.52 1.52
C GLY A 148 8.86 17.95 1.24
N ILE A 149 10.15 18.12 1.00
CA ILE A 149 10.77 19.38 0.59
C ILE A 149 10.69 19.54 -0.94
N LYS A 150 10.46 20.77 -1.44
CA LYS A 150 10.51 21.01 -2.90
C LYS A 150 11.92 20.73 -3.43
N PRO A 151 12.07 20.13 -4.63
CA PRO A 151 13.39 19.80 -5.19
C PRO A 151 14.38 20.97 -5.21
N VAL A 152 13.92 22.17 -5.53
CA VAL A 152 14.73 23.41 -5.55
C VAL A 152 15.44 23.70 -4.23
N ASN A 153 14.87 23.31 -3.09
CA ASN A 153 15.42 23.54 -1.76
C ASN A 153 16.19 22.33 -1.20
N ALA A 154 16.07 21.16 -1.83
CA ALA A 154 16.55 19.90 -1.30
C ALA A 154 18.09 19.74 -1.39
N PHE A 155 18.75 20.45 -2.32
CA PHE A 155 20.21 20.43 -2.42
C PHE A 155 20.90 20.98 -1.16
N ALA A 156 20.35 22.06 -0.58
CA ALA A 156 20.86 22.62 0.67
C ALA A 156 20.72 21.63 1.84
N LEU A 157 19.59 20.91 1.90
CA LEU A 157 19.37 19.87 2.90
C LEU A 157 20.34 18.71 2.70
N ALA A 158 20.55 18.24 1.48
CA ALA A 158 21.49 17.15 1.18
C ALA A 158 22.92 17.46 1.69
N LYS A 159 23.41 18.69 1.45
CA LYS A 159 24.74 19.12 1.97
C LYS A 159 24.86 19.06 3.48
N GLN A 160 23.78 19.29 4.20
CA GLN A 160 23.76 19.19 5.66
C GLN A 160 23.69 17.73 6.12
N LEU A 161 22.82 16.90 5.51
CA LEU A 161 22.64 15.49 5.85
C LEU A 161 23.92 14.66 5.73
N ILE A 162 24.73 14.93 4.70
CA ILE A 162 26.00 14.22 4.44
C ILE A 162 26.98 14.36 5.62
N ASN A 163 26.90 15.44 6.38
CA ASN A 163 27.79 15.72 7.50
C ASN A 163 27.26 15.26 8.86
N LEU A 164 26.06 14.69 8.94
CA LEU A 164 25.49 14.18 10.19
C LEU A 164 26.01 12.77 10.52
N PRO A 165 26.70 12.57 11.67
CA PRO A 165 27.42 11.32 11.95
C PRO A 165 26.49 10.10 12.12
N GLY A 166 25.26 10.31 12.58
CA GLY A 166 24.25 9.24 12.74
C GLY A 166 23.43 8.95 11.48
N ILE A 167 23.69 9.69 10.38
CA ILE A 167 22.93 9.58 9.12
C ILE A 167 23.81 8.95 8.03
N ASN A 168 23.27 7.93 7.37
CA ASN A 168 23.82 7.39 6.13
C ASN A 168 22.90 7.85 4.98
N PHE A 169 23.24 8.98 4.36
CA PHE A 169 22.44 9.51 3.26
C PHE A 169 22.50 8.58 2.04
N LYS A 170 21.32 8.11 1.56
CA LYS A 170 21.19 7.11 0.50
C LYS A 170 20.65 7.67 -0.82
N GLY A 171 19.77 8.68 -0.75
CA GLY A 171 19.15 9.15 -1.97
C GLY A 171 17.85 9.92 -1.78
N LEU A 172 16.97 9.80 -2.75
CA LEU A 172 15.76 10.58 -2.87
C LEU A 172 14.51 9.68 -2.86
N HIS A 173 13.44 10.13 -2.18
CA HIS A 173 12.13 9.53 -2.24
C HIS A 173 11.18 10.51 -2.93
N ALA A 174 10.67 10.15 -4.09
CA ALA A 174 9.85 11.00 -4.97
C ALA A 174 8.50 10.33 -5.22
N TYR A 175 7.56 10.50 -4.28
CA TYR A 175 6.22 9.93 -4.39
C TYR A 175 5.27 10.86 -5.12
N ASP A 176 4.74 10.39 -6.23
CA ASP A 176 3.89 11.13 -7.18
C ASP A 176 2.45 10.60 -7.28
N GLY A 177 1.90 10.09 -6.19
CA GLY A 177 0.57 9.47 -6.12
C GLY A 177 -0.62 10.39 -6.44
N HIS A 178 -0.38 11.66 -6.74
CA HIS A 178 -1.36 12.61 -7.26
C HIS A 178 -1.57 12.48 -8.78
N LEU A 179 -0.64 11.83 -9.48
CA LEU A 179 -0.74 11.58 -10.92
C LEU A 179 -1.69 10.40 -11.16
N ARG A 180 -2.94 10.71 -11.47
CA ARG A 180 -4.03 9.73 -11.59
C ARG A 180 -4.84 9.89 -12.88
N ASP A 181 -4.26 10.52 -13.89
CA ASP A 181 -4.93 10.66 -15.19
C ASP A 181 -5.19 9.27 -15.78
N THR A 182 -6.40 9.05 -16.29
CA THR A 182 -6.81 7.78 -16.89
C THR A 182 -6.01 7.48 -18.17
N ASP A 183 -5.72 8.52 -18.94
CA ASP A 183 -4.85 8.41 -20.11
C ASP A 183 -3.38 8.24 -19.68
N LEU A 184 -2.78 7.10 -20.03
CA LEU A 184 -1.39 6.80 -19.71
C LEU A 184 -0.40 7.79 -20.35
N ALA A 185 -0.65 8.30 -21.55
CA ALA A 185 0.24 9.24 -22.19
C ALA A 185 0.30 10.58 -21.46
N VAL A 186 -0.88 11.07 -21.02
CA VAL A 186 -0.97 12.27 -20.18
C VAL A 186 -0.29 12.05 -18.82
N ARG A 187 -0.52 10.91 -18.19
CA ARG A 187 0.10 10.53 -16.92
C ARG A 187 1.63 10.42 -17.07
N GLN A 188 2.12 9.84 -18.17
CA GLN A 188 3.54 9.74 -18.49
C GLN A 188 4.17 11.13 -18.67
N GLN A 189 3.53 12.03 -19.41
CA GLN A 189 4.02 13.38 -19.63
C GLN A 189 4.15 14.16 -18.31
N LYS A 190 3.12 14.12 -17.46
CA LYS A 190 3.16 14.77 -16.14
C LYS A 190 4.24 14.16 -15.24
N SER A 191 4.39 12.83 -15.27
CA SER A 191 5.44 12.13 -14.55
C SER A 191 6.83 12.53 -15.03
N ASN A 192 7.03 12.66 -16.34
CA ASN A 192 8.32 13.13 -16.89
C ASN A 192 8.66 14.53 -16.37
N THR A 193 7.73 15.48 -16.50
CA THR A 193 7.93 16.86 -16.03
C THR A 193 8.28 16.94 -14.55
N ALA A 194 7.55 16.22 -13.70
CA ALA A 194 7.83 16.19 -12.25
C ALA A 194 9.17 15.50 -11.93
N PHE A 195 9.54 14.50 -12.71
CA PHE A 195 10.75 13.72 -12.47
C PHE A 195 12.03 14.39 -13.00
N ASP A 196 11.95 15.31 -13.96
CA ASP A 196 13.09 16.08 -14.48
C ASP A 196 13.75 16.92 -13.37
N GLU A 197 12.96 17.49 -12.45
CA GLU A 197 13.48 18.20 -11.27
C GLU A 197 14.21 17.24 -10.31
N VAL A 198 13.72 16.01 -10.17
CA VAL A 198 14.34 14.97 -9.33
C VAL A 198 15.69 14.55 -9.92
N LEU A 199 15.77 14.34 -11.23
CA LEU A 199 17.01 13.98 -11.92
C LEU A 199 18.04 15.11 -11.86
N THR A 200 17.62 16.36 -12.04
CA THR A 200 18.50 17.54 -11.91
C THR A 200 19.11 17.60 -10.52
N LEU A 201 18.29 17.43 -9.47
CA LEU A 201 18.74 17.40 -8.10
C LEU A 201 19.68 16.22 -7.82
N ALA A 202 19.35 15.03 -8.31
CA ALA A 202 20.19 13.83 -8.16
C ALA A 202 21.58 14.07 -8.77
N THR A 203 21.66 14.57 -9.97
CA THR A 203 22.93 14.90 -10.64
C THR A 203 23.79 15.89 -9.84
N GLN A 204 23.16 16.93 -9.26
CA GLN A 204 23.87 17.90 -8.40
C GLN A 204 24.46 17.24 -7.13
N ILE A 205 23.68 16.35 -6.50
CA ILE A 205 24.12 15.69 -5.27
C ILE A 205 25.18 14.61 -5.59
N GLU A 206 25.02 13.86 -6.68
CA GLU A 206 26.00 12.87 -7.13
C GLU A 206 27.35 13.53 -7.46
N SER A 207 27.31 14.68 -8.11
CA SER A 207 28.53 15.48 -8.38
C SER A 207 29.21 15.97 -7.11
N LEU A 208 28.44 16.30 -6.07
CA LEU A 208 28.98 16.71 -4.77
C LEU A 208 29.59 15.55 -3.99
N THR A 209 28.96 14.36 -4.04
CA THR A 209 29.34 13.22 -3.20
C THR A 209 30.24 12.22 -3.90
N ASN A 210 30.36 12.30 -5.19
CA ASN A 210 30.96 11.28 -6.08
C ASN A 210 30.37 9.87 -5.84
N LYS A 211 29.06 9.80 -5.52
CA LYS A 211 28.32 8.56 -5.28
C LYS A 211 27.01 8.59 -6.03
N GLN A 212 26.64 7.45 -6.62
CA GLN A 212 25.32 7.28 -7.21
C GLN A 212 24.25 7.23 -6.12
N LEU A 213 23.14 7.92 -6.35
CA LEU A 213 21.98 7.94 -5.45
C LEU A 213 20.96 6.87 -5.82
N THR A 214 20.34 6.29 -4.81
CA THR A 214 19.11 5.53 -5.01
C THR A 214 17.92 6.48 -5.08
N ILE A 215 17.11 6.37 -6.12
CA ILE A 215 15.85 7.10 -6.23
C ILE A 215 14.72 6.09 -6.05
N VAL A 216 13.84 6.35 -5.09
CA VAL A 216 12.62 5.58 -4.85
C VAL A 216 11.44 6.42 -5.33
N ALA A 217 10.74 5.97 -6.38
CA ALA A 217 9.70 6.75 -7.03
C ALA A 217 8.43 5.94 -7.29
N GLY A 218 7.36 6.65 -7.58
CA GLY A 218 6.10 6.07 -7.99
C GLY A 218 5.28 5.42 -6.86
N GLY A 219 4.05 5.20 -7.19
CA GLY A 219 3.06 4.41 -6.47
C GLY A 219 2.25 3.63 -7.48
N SER A 220 1.13 2.99 -7.09
CA SER A 220 0.32 2.24 -8.06
C SER A 220 -0.06 3.07 -9.29
N PRO A 221 -0.55 4.33 -9.19
CA PRO A 221 -0.94 5.07 -10.39
C PRO A 221 0.18 5.40 -11.37
N SER A 222 1.38 5.65 -10.86
CA SER A 222 2.53 6.05 -11.68
C SER A 222 3.55 4.93 -11.90
N PHE A 223 3.27 3.71 -11.44
CA PHE A 223 4.16 2.57 -11.65
C PHE A 223 4.52 2.37 -13.13
N PRO A 224 3.57 2.36 -14.09
CA PRO A 224 3.90 2.19 -15.50
C PRO A 224 4.83 3.30 -16.05
N THR A 225 4.76 4.49 -15.48
CA THR A 225 5.57 5.63 -15.96
C THR A 225 7.03 5.57 -15.51
N HIS A 226 7.35 4.73 -14.53
CA HIS A 226 8.70 4.60 -13.95
C HIS A 226 9.43 3.31 -14.31
N ILE A 227 8.77 2.29 -14.88
CA ILE A 227 9.34 0.95 -15.14
C ILE A 227 10.59 0.95 -16.05
N ASN A 228 10.74 1.97 -16.88
CA ASN A 228 11.88 2.11 -17.79
C ASN A 228 13.01 3.00 -17.23
N ARG A 229 12.83 3.57 -16.03
CA ARG A 229 13.83 4.40 -15.35
C ARG A 229 14.70 3.53 -14.43
N ASN A 230 15.90 3.99 -14.14
CA ASN A 230 16.75 3.34 -13.13
C ASN A 230 16.36 3.85 -11.74
N VAL A 231 15.15 3.46 -11.26
CA VAL A 231 14.59 3.86 -9.98
C VAL A 231 13.92 2.66 -9.31
N GLU A 232 13.85 2.67 -8.00
CA GLU A 232 13.07 1.68 -7.26
C GLU A 232 11.60 2.07 -7.25
N CYS A 233 10.76 1.25 -7.89
CA CYS A 233 9.32 1.47 -8.01
C CYS A 233 8.55 0.94 -6.79
N SER A 234 7.57 1.70 -6.30
CA SER A 234 6.88 1.39 -5.05
C SER A 234 5.34 1.23 -5.18
N PRO A 235 4.82 0.41 -6.12
CA PRO A 235 3.40 0.11 -6.14
C PRO A 235 3.00 -0.67 -4.87
N GLY A 236 1.76 -0.53 -4.41
CA GLY A 236 1.30 -1.24 -3.21
C GLY A 236 -0.03 -1.95 -3.40
N THR A 237 -0.98 -1.33 -4.09
CA THR A 237 -2.33 -1.85 -4.23
C THR A 237 -2.42 -3.01 -5.21
N PHE A 238 -1.42 -3.19 -6.06
CA PHE A 238 -1.40 -4.23 -7.09
C PHE A 238 -1.68 -5.65 -6.55
N VAL A 239 -1.23 -5.97 -5.35
CA VAL A 239 -1.42 -7.31 -4.76
C VAL A 239 -2.88 -7.70 -4.59
N TYR A 240 -3.77 -6.71 -4.37
CA TYR A 240 -5.20 -6.93 -4.15
C TYR A 240 -6.06 -6.34 -5.24
N TRP A 241 -5.64 -5.18 -5.77
CA TRP A 241 -6.36 -4.32 -6.69
C TRP A 241 -7.76 -3.97 -6.16
N ASP A 242 -8.32 -2.86 -6.64
CA ASP A 242 -9.64 -2.42 -6.22
C ASP A 242 -10.46 -1.82 -7.36
N TRP A 243 -11.74 -1.54 -7.08
CA TRP A 243 -12.65 -0.98 -8.08
C TRP A 243 -12.17 0.40 -8.55
N GLY A 244 -11.72 1.24 -7.63
CA GLY A 244 -11.27 2.59 -7.96
C GLY A 244 -10.13 2.58 -8.97
N TYR A 245 -9.07 1.82 -8.71
CA TYR A 245 -7.94 1.73 -9.62
C TYR A 245 -8.25 0.97 -10.91
N LYS A 246 -9.07 -0.08 -10.87
CA LYS A 246 -9.44 -0.82 -12.10
C LYS A 246 -10.12 0.08 -13.13
N HIS A 247 -10.91 1.05 -12.68
CA HIS A 247 -11.62 1.98 -13.56
C HIS A 247 -10.82 3.24 -13.89
N GLN A 248 -9.97 3.68 -12.96
CA GLN A 248 -9.13 4.86 -13.16
C GLN A 248 -7.88 4.58 -13.98
N LEU A 249 -7.33 3.35 -13.89
CA LEU A 249 -6.05 2.94 -14.48
C LEU A 249 -6.27 1.69 -15.35
N PRO A 250 -7.00 1.79 -16.48
CA PRO A 250 -7.35 0.65 -17.32
C PRO A 250 -6.13 0.02 -18.02
N ASP A 251 -5.03 0.73 -18.08
CA ASP A 251 -3.73 0.28 -18.62
C ASP A 251 -2.99 -0.67 -17.69
N GLU A 252 -3.36 -0.73 -16.40
CA GLU A 252 -2.68 -1.60 -15.45
C GLU A 252 -3.31 -3.01 -15.44
N PRO A 253 -2.47 -4.08 -15.59
CA PRO A 253 -2.96 -5.43 -15.87
C PRO A 253 -3.42 -6.20 -14.63
N PHE A 254 -3.67 -5.52 -13.51
CA PHE A 254 -3.99 -6.18 -12.25
C PHE A 254 -5.47 -6.54 -12.13
N ASP A 255 -5.73 -7.63 -11.43
CA ASP A 255 -7.07 -8.15 -11.17
C ASP A 255 -7.41 -8.09 -9.67
N TYR A 256 -8.72 -8.02 -9.38
CA TYR A 256 -9.19 -8.13 -8.01
C TYR A 256 -8.75 -9.44 -7.37
N ALA A 257 -8.07 -9.35 -6.24
CA ALA A 257 -7.61 -10.49 -5.47
C ALA A 257 -8.06 -10.44 -3.99
N ALA A 258 -8.79 -9.38 -3.61
CA ALA A 258 -9.42 -9.26 -2.31
C ALA A 258 -10.84 -8.70 -2.44
N LEU A 259 -11.79 -9.32 -1.74
CA LEU A 259 -13.20 -8.95 -1.72
C LEU A 259 -13.71 -8.86 -0.29
N VAL A 260 -14.85 -8.20 -0.10
CA VAL A 260 -15.63 -8.29 1.14
C VAL A 260 -16.87 -9.15 0.89
N ALA A 261 -17.10 -10.16 1.72
CA ALA A 261 -18.35 -10.92 1.73
C ALA A 261 -19.31 -10.29 2.74
N THR A 262 -20.57 -10.13 2.36
CA THR A 262 -21.63 -9.58 3.20
C THR A 262 -22.92 -10.37 2.98
N ARG A 263 -23.85 -10.32 3.92
CA ARG A 263 -25.15 -10.98 3.77
C ARG A 263 -26.30 -9.99 3.76
N VAL A 264 -27.32 -10.34 2.99
CA VAL A 264 -28.65 -9.69 3.09
C VAL A 264 -29.22 -10.04 4.46
N ILE A 265 -29.48 -9.02 5.27
CA ILE A 265 -30.04 -9.19 6.64
C ILE A 265 -31.50 -8.74 6.74
N SER A 266 -31.96 -7.94 5.78
CA SER A 266 -33.35 -7.46 5.76
C SER A 266 -33.80 -7.14 4.33
N ILE A 267 -35.07 -7.41 4.05
CA ILE A 267 -35.80 -6.94 2.87
C ILE A 267 -36.80 -5.91 3.38
N ILE A 268 -36.61 -4.65 3.00
CA ILE A 268 -37.39 -3.51 3.54
C ILE A 268 -38.70 -3.35 2.78
N ASP A 269 -38.60 -3.34 1.44
CA ASP A 269 -39.69 -3.20 0.52
C ASP A 269 -39.33 -3.84 -0.86
N GLU A 270 -40.18 -3.65 -1.86
CA GLU A 270 -40.03 -4.25 -3.20
C GLU A 270 -38.71 -3.85 -3.91
N GLN A 271 -38.07 -2.74 -3.51
CA GLN A 271 -36.87 -2.18 -4.15
C GLN A 271 -35.74 -1.88 -3.19
N THR A 272 -35.81 -2.37 -1.94
CA THR A 272 -34.82 -2.02 -0.93
C THR A 272 -34.45 -3.23 -0.09
N ILE A 273 -33.17 -3.54 -0.04
CA ILE A 273 -32.59 -4.55 0.85
C ILE A 273 -31.50 -3.94 1.71
N THR A 274 -31.15 -4.60 2.80
CA THR A 274 -30.07 -4.18 3.69
C THR A 274 -29.10 -5.34 3.90
N THR A 275 -27.81 -5.04 3.87
CA THR A 275 -26.74 -5.99 4.22
C THR A 275 -26.00 -5.55 5.48
N ASP A 276 -25.23 -6.45 6.07
CA ASP A 276 -24.40 -6.23 7.27
C ASP A 276 -23.05 -5.52 6.98
N LEU A 277 -22.92 -4.86 5.81
CA LEU A 277 -21.69 -4.17 5.38
C LEU A 277 -21.73 -2.67 5.73
N GLY A 278 -21.61 -2.34 7.00
CA GLY A 278 -21.51 -0.94 7.43
C GLY A 278 -20.13 -0.33 7.16
N HIS A 279 -19.98 0.98 7.50
CA HIS A 279 -18.72 1.69 7.26
C HIS A 279 -17.58 1.26 8.22
N LYS A 280 -17.87 0.42 9.20
CA LYS A 280 -16.85 -0.27 10.01
C LYS A 280 -16.23 -1.48 9.31
N SER A 281 -16.82 -1.92 8.18
CA SER A 281 -16.38 -3.10 7.43
C SER A 281 -15.96 -2.82 5.98
N VAL A 282 -16.18 -1.61 5.48
CA VAL A 282 -15.66 -1.13 4.19
C VAL A 282 -15.26 0.34 4.29
N ALA A 283 -14.17 0.71 3.64
CA ALA A 283 -13.61 2.06 3.66
C ALA A 283 -14.65 3.15 3.33
N ALA A 284 -14.74 4.17 4.18
CA ALA A 284 -15.80 5.17 4.16
C ALA A 284 -15.37 6.59 3.76
N GLU A 285 -14.11 6.78 3.37
CA GLU A 285 -13.56 8.10 3.01
C GLU A 285 -14.03 8.63 1.65
N ASN A 286 -14.55 7.74 0.79
CA ASN A 286 -15.15 8.11 -0.49
C ASN A 286 -16.67 8.28 -0.36
N PRO A 287 -17.32 9.07 -1.24
CA PRO A 287 -18.76 9.05 -1.36
C PRO A 287 -19.26 7.67 -1.78
N LEU A 288 -20.56 7.41 -1.63
CA LEU A 288 -21.20 6.21 -2.20
C LEU A 288 -21.19 6.26 -3.74
N PRO A 289 -21.04 5.10 -4.39
CA PRO A 289 -20.83 3.76 -3.85
C PRO A 289 -19.40 3.55 -3.31
N ARG A 290 -19.27 2.78 -2.23
CA ARG A 290 -17.97 2.39 -1.63
C ARG A 290 -17.60 0.93 -1.92
N VAL A 291 -18.53 0.20 -2.50
CA VAL A 291 -18.41 -1.21 -2.88
C VAL A 291 -19.29 -1.49 -4.09
N HIS A 292 -18.84 -2.41 -4.96
CA HIS A 292 -19.62 -2.94 -6.09
C HIS A 292 -19.67 -4.46 -5.98
N PHE A 293 -20.85 -5.06 -6.24
CA PHE A 293 -21.05 -6.49 -6.03
C PHE A 293 -20.95 -7.26 -7.34
N LEU A 294 -20.11 -8.30 -7.35
CA LEU A 294 -19.85 -9.12 -8.55
C LEU A 294 -21.03 -10.01 -8.93
N ASN A 295 -21.78 -10.50 -7.96
CA ASN A 295 -22.96 -11.34 -8.16
C ASN A 295 -24.28 -10.58 -8.10
N ALA A 296 -24.23 -9.26 -7.97
CA ALA A 296 -25.38 -8.38 -7.99
C ALA A 296 -24.97 -7.01 -8.58
N PRO A 297 -24.60 -6.95 -9.89
CA PRO A 297 -24.01 -5.75 -10.47
C PRO A 297 -25.02 -4.58 -10.59
N ASP A 298 -26.32 -4.87 -10.60
CA ASP A 298 -27.38 -3.89 -10.77
C ASP A 298 -27.84 -3.25 -9.44
N VAL A 299 -27.32 -3.70 -8.29
CA VAL A 299 -27.66 -3.10 -7.02
C VAL A 299 -26.89 -1.80 -6.80
N THR A 300 -27.56 -0.82 -6.20
CA THR A 300 -26.97 0.49 -5.95
C THR A 300 -26.88 0.77 -4.45
N PRO A 301 -25.68 0.93 -3.88
CA PRO A 301 -25.50 1.42 -2.53
C PRO A 301 -26.16 2.80 -2.35
N TYR A 302 -27.14 2.87 -1.45
CA TYR A 302 -27.98 4.06 -1.27
C TYR A 302 -27.65 4.81 0.04
N ALA A 303 -27.55 4.09 1.14
CA ALA A 303 -27.22 4.65 2.44
C ALA A 303 -26.35 3.67 3.23
N GLN A 304 -25.46 4.18 4.08
CA GLN A 304 -24.59 3.37 4.90
C GLN A 304 -24.49 3.95 6.30
N SER A 305 -24.65 3.10 7.31
CA SER A 305 -24.41 3.39 8.71
C SER A 305 -23.22 2.57 9.23
N GLU A 306 -23.07 2.48 10.54
CA GLU A 306 -21.93 1.81 11.15
C GLU A 306 -21.81 0.34 10.77
N GLU A 307 -22.93 -0.40 10.82
CA GLU A 307 -22.99 -1.86 10.59
C GLU A 307 -23.94 -2.26 9.45
N HIS A 308 -24.53 -1.31 8.74
CA HIS A 308 -25.55 -1.57 7.72
C HIS A 308 -25.24 -0.84 6.41
N LEU A 309 -25.49 -1.52 5.30
CA LEU A 309 -25.50 -0.94 3.96
C LEU A 309 -26.87 -1.19 3.32
N VAL A 310 -27.58 -0.11 3.06
CA VAL A 310 -28.86 -0.13 2.33
C VAL A 310 -28.60 -0.11 0.84
N LEU A 311 -29.20 -1.04 0.12
CA LEU A 311 -29.08 -1.21 -1.32
C LEU A 311 -30.42 -1.00 -2.00
N LYS A 312 -30.43 -0.21 -3.06
CA LYS A 312 -31.55 -0.17 -4.00
C LYS A 312 -31.38 -1.29 -5.02
N VAL A 313 -32.46 -2.00 -5.27
CA VAL A 313 -32.56 -3.14 -6.20
C VAL A 313 -33.74 -2.93 -7.17
N THR A 314 -33.70 -3.57 -8.30
CA THR A 314 -34.83 -3.53 -9.27
C THR A 314 -36.02 -4.29 -8.72
N ASP A 315 -35.80 -5.47 -8.14
CA ASP A 315 -36.81 -6.36 -7.57
C ASP A 315 -36.19 -7.12 -6.39
N SER A 316 -36.70 -6.85 -5.20
CA SER A 316 -36.22 -7.50 -3.96
C SER A 316 -36.60 -8.98 -3.87
N SER A 317 -37.57 -9.45 -4.66
CA SER A 317 -37.96 -10.87 -4.70
C SER A 317 -36.84 -11.79 -5.24
N ALA A 318 -35.86 -11.21 -5.94
CA ALA A 318 -34.66 -11.90 -6.37
C ALA A 318 -33.69 -12.22 -5.23
N PHE A 319 -33.90 -11.68 -4.03
CA PHE A 319 -33.02 -11.83 -2.86
C PHE A 319 -33.75 -12.49 -1.69
N LYS A 320 -32.99 -13.15 -0.85
CA LYS A 320 -33.45 -13.73 0.42
C LYS A 320 -32.56 -13.27 1.55
N VAL A 321 -33.10 -13.17 2.75
CA VAL A 321 -32.29 -12.98 3.96
C VAL A 321 -31.32 -14.15 4.08
N GLY A 322 -30.04 -13.86 4.25
CA GLY A 322 -28.93 -14.82 4.26
C GLY A 322 -28.18 -14.92 2.95
N ASP A 323 -28.68 -14.39 1.84
CA ASP A 323 -27.95 -14.38 0.56
C ASP A 323 -26.62 -13.62 0.69
N VAL A 324 -25.57 -14.19 0.10
CA VAL A 324 -24.22 -13.62 0.15
C VAL A 324 -23.95 -12.75 -1.06
N LEU A 325 -23.45 -11.55 -0.82
CA LEU A 325 -22.94 -10.65 -1.85
C LEU A 325 -21.42 -10.54 -1.73
N TYR A 326 -20.72 -10.61 -2.90
CA TYR A 326 -19.27 -10.53 -3.01
C TYR A 326 -18.89 -9.13 -3.52
N GLY A 327 -18.45 -8.28 -2.61
CA GLY A 327 -18.17 -6.87 -2.88
C GLY A 327 -16.70 -6.61 -3.20
N VAL A 328 -16.46 -5.84 -4.27
CA VAL A 328 -15.16 -5.22 -4.57
C VAL A 328 -15.16 -3.84 -3.93
N PRO A 329 -14.32 -3.57 -2.92
CA PRO A 329 -14.20 -2.21 -2.37
C PRO A 329 -13.73 -1.21 -3.42
N VAL A 330 -14.27 0.01 -3.35
CA VAL A 330 -13.73 1.12 -4.18
C VAL A 330 -12.31 1.47 -3.75
N HIS A 331 -11.99 1.33 -2.46
CA HIS A 331 -10.64 1.51 -1.95
C HIS A 331 -10.27 0.37 -0.97
N ILE A 332 -9.46 -0.56 -1.45
CA ILE A 332 -9.09 -1.76 -0.67
C ILE A 332 -8.15 -1.47 0.50
N CYS A 333 -7.22 -0.50 0.36
CA CYS A 333 -6.19 -0.28 1.37
C CYS A 333 -6.74 0.03 2.77
N PRO A 334 -7.64 1.02 2.97
CA PRO A 334 -8.22 1.25 4.29
C PRO A 334 -9.23 0.16 4.68
N THR A 335 -9.89 -0.50 3.70
CA THR A 335 -10.79 -1.63 3.98
C THR A 335 -10.07 -2.78 4.68
N VAL A 336 -8.90 -3.19 4.18
CA VAL A 336 -8.09 -4.26 4.80
C VAL A 336 -7.78 -3.96 6.27
N ALA A 337 -7.48 -2.70 6.59
CA ALA A 337 -7.13 -2.29 7.96
C ALA A 337 -8.31 -2.38 8.95
N LEU A 338 -9.55 -2.55 8.49
CA LEU A 338 -10.72 -2.75 9.34
C LEU A 338 -10.83 -4.19 9.88
N TYR A 339 -10.17 -5.14 9.23
CA TYR A 339 -10.25 -6.56 9.57
C TYR A 339 -9.02 -7.02 10.35
N GLU A 340 -9.24 -7.81 11.41
CA GLU A 340 -8.17 -8.47 12.15
C GLU A 340 -7.53 -9.59 11.34
N LYS A 341 -8.34 -10.30 10.56
CA LYS A 341 -7.96 -11.48 9.77
C LYS A 341 -8.63 -11.44 8.39
N ALA A 342 -7.95 -11.98 7.40
CA ALA A 342 -8.51 -12.29 6.10
C ALA A 342 -8.69 -13.80 5.94
N PHE A 343 -9.82 -14.23 5.37
CA PHE A 343 -10.01 -15.61 4.93
C PHE A 343 -9.29 -15.84 3.61
N ILE A 344 -8.46 -16.87 3.56
CA ILE A 344 -7.64 -17.19 2.39
C ILE A 344 -8.36 -18.21 1.55
N VAL A 345 -8.60 -17.86 0.31
CA VAL A 345 -9.31 -18.65 -0.67
C VAL A 345 -8.33 -19.32 -1.62
N GLU A 346 -8.41 -20.65 -1.69
CA GLU A 346 -7.71 -21.50 -2.66
C GLU A 346 -8.74 -22.47 -3.28
N ASN A 347 -8.76 -22.61 -4.61
CA ASN A 347 -9.69 -23.50 -5.32
C ASN A 347 -11.19 -23.29 -4.96
N ASN A 348 -11.61 -22.05 -4.82
CA ASN A 348 -12.97 -21.66 -4.40
C ASN A 348 -13.36 -22.16 -2.98
N GLU A 349 -12.41 -22.31 -2.08
CA GLU A 349 -12.65 -22.72 -0.70
C GLU A 349 -11.79 -21.85 0.26
N ALA A 350 -12.39 -21.37 1.33
CA ALA A 350 -11.65 -20.70 2.39
C ALA A 350 -10.94 -21.77 3.25
N VAL A 351 -9.62 -21.86 3.11
CA VAL A 351 -8.80 -22.92 3.71
C VAL A 351 -8.14 -22.54 5.01
N THR A 352 -7.87 -21.25 5.22
CA THR A 352 -7.19 -20.71 6.41
C THR A 352 -7.49 -19.24 6.61
N LYS A 353 -6.89 -18.64 7.65
CA LYS A 353 -6.96 -17.18 7.92
C LYS A 353 -5.56 -16.64 8.12
N TRP A 354 -5.27 -15.49 7.51
CA TRP A 354 -4.06 -14.72 7.76
C TRP A 354 -4.36 -13.50 8.61
N ALA A 355 -3.50 -13.21 9.57
CA ALA A 355 -3.64 -12.03 10.41
C ALA A 355 -3.23 -10.78 9.64
N VAL A 356 -4.03 -9.73 9.71
CA VAL A 356 -3.66 -8.39 9.23
C VAL A 356 -2.84 -7.71 10.35
N ILE A 357 -1.73 -8.32 10.71
CA ILE A 357 -0.98 -8.03 11.95
C ILE A 357 -0.51 -6.57 12.04
N ALA A 358 -0.13 -5.97 10.91
CA ALA A 358 0.37 -4.59 10.88
C ALA A 358 -0.75 -3.54 10.81
N ARG A 359 -2.04 -3.92 10.97
CA ARG A 359 -3.13 -2.97 11.24
C ARG A 359 -2.98 -2.35 12.63
N ASP A 360 -2.44 -3.09 13.55
CA ASP A 360 -2.12 -2.60 14.88
C ASP A 360 -0.98 -1.57 14.81
N ARG A 361 -1.02 -0.59 15.71
CA ARG A 361 -0.01 0.47 15.71
C ARG A 361 1.30 0.02 16.33
N LYS A 362 1.28 -1.09 17.04
CA LYS A 362 2.39 -1.72 17.72
C LYS A 362 2.24 -3.24 17.65
N ILE A 363 3.33 -3.95 17.35
CA ILE A 363 3.44 -5.40 17.47
C ILE A 363 4.22 -5.70 18.76
N ASN A 364 5.53 -5.58 18.76
CA ASN A 364 6.37 -5.74 19.94
C ASN A 364 7.12 -4.44 20.31
N VAL A 365 7.58 -3.70 19.31
CA VAL A 365 8.38 -2.47 19.46
C VAL A 365 7.56 -1.20 19.41
#